data_d6ca10f855a2ba2285e4f004f6142476
#
_entry.id   d6ca10f855a2ba2285e4f004f6142476
#
_cell.length_a   1.000
_cell.length_b   1.000
_cell.length_c   1.000
_cell.angle_alpha   90.00
_cell.angle_beta   90.00
_cell.angle_gamma   90.00
#
_symmetry.space_group_name_H-M   'P 1'
#
loop_
_entity.id
_entity.type
_entity.pdbx_description
1 polymer ?
#
loop_
_entity_poly.entity_id
_entity_poly.type
_entity_poly.pdbx_seq_one_letter_code
_entity_poly.pdbx_strand_id
1 'polypeptide(L)'
;MSTRGRPKGSVNVYEPRDLERMKFLGKKYKRRRLQLNKTQTYVGKILNVSFQQIQKYEQGKNAISTLRIEPYRLALKIPAHRVGYMVNKYNPKQRNITWIKSL
;
A
#
# COMPACT_ATOMS: atom_id res chain seq x y z
N MET A 1 -2.10 7.31 -28.62
CA MET A 1 -1.76 6.73 -28.19
C MET A 1 -1.51 6.61 -27.50
N SER A 2 -1.33 6.55 -27.62
CA SER A 2 -0.97 6.14 -27.13
C SER A 2 -0.67 5.65 -26.66
N THR A 3 -0.69 5.41 -26.68
CA THR A 3 -0.49 4.81 -26.22
C THR A 3 0.23 4.61 -25.89
N ARG A 4 0.59 4.81 -25.96
CA ARG A 4 1.42 4.53 -25.80
C ARG A 4 1.72 3.98 -25.10
N GLY A 5 1.64 3.92 -25.45
CA GLY A 5 1.75 3.24 -24.74
C GLY A 5 2.49 2.09 -24.19
N ARG A 6 1.90 1.52 -23.21
CA ARG A 6 2.48 0.36 -22.58
C ARG A 6 2.33 -0.86 -23.49
N PRO A 7 3.34 -1.72 -23.58
CA PRO A 7 3.19 -2.94 -24.39
C PRO A 7 2.04 -3.79 -23.88
N LYS A 8 1.39 -4.45 -24.81
CA LYS A 8 0.32 -5.33 -24.44
C LYS A 8 0.85 -6.47 -23.60
N GLY A 9 0.14 -6.78 -22.54
CA GLY A 9 0.58 -7.82 -21.64
C GLY A 9 1.52 -7.33 -20.57
N SER A 10 2.04 -6.13 -20.73
CA SER A 10 2.85 -5.53 -19.71
C SER A 10 1.96 -5.07 -18.57
N VAL A 11 2.29 -5.47 -17.35
CA VAL A 11 1.52 -5.08 -16.20
C VAL A 11 2.40 -4.45 -15.17
N ASN A 12 1.90 -3.40 -14.59
CA ASN A 12 2.49 -2.85 -13.36
C ASN A 12 3.98 -2.67 -13.43
N VAL A 13 4.45 -1.99 -14.46
CA VAL A 13 5.84 -1.62 -14.56
C VAL A 13 6.02 -0.34 -13.75
N TYR A 14 6.73 -0.45 -12.64
CA TYR A 14 6.93 0.65 -11.73
C TYR A 14 8.37 1.06 -11.66
N GLU A 15 8.61 2.32 -11.38
CA GLU A 15 9.95 2.81 -11.13
C GLU A 15 10.50 2.16 -9.85
N PRO A 16 11.82 1.94 -9.77
CA PRO A 16 12.38 1.31 -8.57
C PRO A 16 12.03 2.03 -7.27
N ARG A 17 12.04 3.35 -7.26
CA ARG A 17 11.69 4.08 -6.03
C ARG A 17 10.22 3.91 -5.67
N ASP A 18 9.36 3.74 -6.68
CA ASP A 18 7.95 3.50 -6.43
C ASP A 18 7.74 2.11 -5.85
N LEU A 19 8.52 1.14 -6.32
CA LEU A 19 8.46 -0.20 -5.76
C LEU A 19 8.86 -0.20 -4.29
N GLU A 20 9.89 0.56 -3.95
CA GLU A 20 10.30 0.67 -2.56
C GLU A 20 9.22 1.30 -1.70
N ARG A 21 8.59 2.34 -2.22
CA ARG A 21 7.51 2.99 -1.50
C ARG A 21 6.34 2.05 -1.32
N MET A 22 6.02 1.29 -2.36
CA MET A 22 4.93 0.32 -2.28
C MET A 22 5.22 -0.74 -1.22
N LYS A 23 6.44 -1.23 -1.17
CA LYS A 23 6.83 -2.21 -0.15
C LYS A 23 6.76 -1.61 1.24
N PHE A 24 7.19 -0.38 1.39
CA PHE A 24 7.14 0.31 2.67
C PHE A 24 5.70 0.41 3.17
N LEU A 25 4.81 0.88 2.31
CA LEU A 25 3.40 1.03 2.67
C LEU A 25 2.76 -0.32 2.94
N GLY A 26 3.09 -1.31 2.10
CA GLY A 26 2.55 -2.65 2.27
C GLY A 26 2.88 -3.24 3.63
N LYS A 27 4.11 -3.04 4.06
CA LYS A 27 4.52 -3.53 5.38
C LYS A 27 3.75 -2.84 6.50
N LYS A 28 3.49 -1.54 6.36
CA LYS A 28 2.75 -0.81 7.37
C LYS A 28 1.30 -1.29 7.45
N TYR A 29 0.68 -1.51 6.31
CA TYR A 29 -0.68 -2.03 6.29
C TYR A 29 -0.75 -3.43 6.86
N LYS A 30 0.21 -4.29 6.50
CA LYS A 30 0.24 -5.64 7.02
C LYS A 30 0.40 -5.63 8.54
N ARG A 31 1.33 -4.82 9.05
CA ARG A 31 1.55 -4.73 10.50
C ARG A 31 0.27 -4.31 11.20
N ARG A 32 -0.41 -3.30 10.66
CA ARG A 32 -1.63 -2.83 11.29
C ARG A 32 -2.71 -3.90 11.27
N ARG A 33 -2.83 -4.60 10.15
CA ARG A 33 -3.81 -5.68 10.06
C ARG A 33 -3.57 -6.73 11.13
N LEU A 34 -2.30 -7.11 11.30
CA LEU A 34 -1.95 -8.12 12.30
C LEU A 34 -2.20 -7.61 13.72
N GLN A 35 -1.93 -6.34 13.97
CA GLN A 35 -2.23 -5.74 15.27
C GLN A 35 -3.71 -5.82 15.61
N LEU A 36 -4.55 -5.74 14.60
CA LEU A 36 -5.99 -5.81 14.78
C LEU A 36 -6.52 -7.23 14.72
N ASN A 37 -5.65 -8.21 14.54
CA ASN A 37 -6.03 -9.62 14.44
C ASN A 37 -7.02 -9.87 13.29
N LYS A 38 -6.80 -9.20 12.16
CA LYS A 38 -7.66 -9.36 11.00
C LYS A 38 -6.96 -10.17 9.93
N THR A 39 -7.74 -10.93 9.17
CA THR A 39 -7.20 -11.72 8.07
C THR A 39 -7.17 -10.89 6.79
N GLN A 40 -6.39 -11.36 5.82
CA GLN A 40 -6.40 -10.75 4.50
C GLN A 40 -7.79 -10.87 3.86
N THR A 41 -8.48 -11.99 4.12
CA THR A 41 -9.83 -12.18 3.60
C THR A 41 -10.79 -11.14 4.16
N TYR A 42 -10.69 -10.84 5.46
CA TYR A 42 -11.53 -9.83 6.09
C TYR A 42 -11.36 -8.48 5.40
N VAL A 43 -10.11 -8.08 5.23
CA VAL A 43 -9.83 -6.79 4.57
C VAL A 43 -10.29 -6.82 3.12
N GLY A 44 -10.06 -7.94 2.44
CA GLY A 44 -10.47 -8.06 1.06
C GLY A 44 -11.96 -7.90 0.87
N LYS A 45 -12.75 -8.44 1.79
CA LYS A 45 -14.20 -8.28 1.71
C LYS A 45 -14.62 -6.82 1.83
N ILE A 46 -13.97 -6.09 2.71
CA ILE A 46 -14.30 -4.68 2.89
C ILE A 46 -13.93 -3.88 1.64
N LEU A 47 -12.80 -4.21 1.02
CA LEU A 47 -12.35 -3.51 -0.17
C LEU A 47 -12.95 -4.06 -1.45
N ASN A 48 -13.70 -5.14 -1.35
CA ASN A 48 -14.28 -5.83 -2.50
C ASN A 48 -13.20 -6.31 -3.47
N VAL A 49 -12.15 -6.90 -2.91
CA VAL A 49 -11.09 -7.53 -3.68
C VAL A 49 -10.77 -8.88 -3.05
N SER A 50 -10.06 -9.72 -3.76
CA SER A 50 -9.67 -11.03 -3.24
C SER A 50 -8.59 -10.89 -2.18
N PHE A 51 -8.44 -11.93 -1.36
CA PHE A 51 -7.37 -11.91 -0.38
C PHE A 51 -6.00 -11.95 -1.07
N GLN A 52 -5.91 -12.54 -2.26
CA GLN A 52 -4.68 -12.52 -3.02
C GLN A 52 -4.29 -11.09 -3.40
N GLN A 53 -5.27 -10.25 -3.69
CA GLN A 53 -4.99 -8.86 -3.99
C GLN A 53 -4.47 -8.13 -2.77
N ILE A 54 -5.05 -8.41 -1.60
CA ILE A 54 -4.53 -7.83 -0.35
C ILE A 54 -3.09 -8.27 -0.13
N GLN A 55 -2.82 -9.55 -0.38
CA GLN A 55 -1.46 -10.08 -0.25
C GLN A 55 -0.49 -9.32 -1.13
N LYS A 56 -0.89 -9.05 -2.37
CA LYS A 56 -0.04 -8.30 -3.30
C LYS A 56 0.21 -6.88 -2.82
N TYR A 57 -0.80 -6.24 -2.25
CA TYR A 57 -0.61 -4.91 -1.67
C TYR A 57 0.41 -4.96 -0.54
N GLU A 58 0.27 -5.94 0.35
CA GLU A 58 1.15 -6.05 1.51
C GLU A 58 2.59 -6.38 1.11
N GLN A 59 2.76 -7.09 0.01
CA GLN A 59 4.08 -7.43 -0.50
C GLN A 59 4.68 -6.32 -1.37
N GLY A 60 3.91 -5.30 -1.66
CA GLY A 60 4.38 -4.21 -2.49
C GLY A 60 4.46 -4.58 -3.97
N LYS A 61 3.71 -5.57 -4.39
CA LYS A 61 3.68 -5.99 -5.78
C LYS A 61 2.73 -5.18 -6.63
N ASN A 62 1.70 -4.62 -6.01
CA ASN A 62 0.75 -3.75 -6.69
C ASN A 62 0.54 -2.50 -5.87
N ALA A 63 0.38 -1.38 -6.54
CA ALA A 63 0.04 -0.14 -5.87
C ALA A 63 -1.45 -0.15 -5.50
N ILE A 64 -1.77 0.49 -4.39
CA ILE A 64 -3.15 0.62 -3.95
C ILE A 64 -3.77 1.76 -4.75
N SER A 65 -4.86 1.48 -5.42
CA SER A 65 -5.51 2.51 -6.22
C SER A 65 -6.08 3.60 -5.31
N THR A 66 -6.21 4.79 -5.88
CA THR A 66 -6.73 5.93 -5.13
C THR A 66 -8.10 5.62 -4.56
N LEU A 67 -8.91 4.90 -5.30
CA LEU A 67 -10.26 4.57 -4.86
C LEU A 67 -10.28 3.63 -3.64
N ARG A 68 -9.20 2.89 -3.43
CA ARG A 68 -9.15 1.92 -2.34
C ARG A 68 -8.39 2.40 -1.12
N ILE A 69 -7.69 3.53 -1.25
CA ILE A 69 -6.92 4.03 -0.11
C ILE A 69 -7.81 4.30 1.09
N GLU A 70 -8.92 5.00 0.88
CA GLU A 70 -9.78 5.37 1.99
C GLU A 70 -10.46 4.15 2.62
N PRO A 71 -11.09 3.25 1.84
CA PRO A 71 -11.66 2.04 2.45
C PRO A 71 -10.61 1.19 3.17
N TYR A 72 -9.40 1.14 2.62
CA TYR A 72 -8.33 0.35 3.23
C TYR A 72 -7.97 0.95 4.59
N ARG A 73 -7.81 2.27 4.62
CA ARG A 73 -7.52 2.97 5.87
C ARG A 73 -8.60 2.70 6.92
N LEU A 74 -9.86 2.80 6.50
CA LEU A 74 -10.98 2.58 7.42
C LEU A 74 -11.02 1.14 7.92
N ALA A 75 -10.75 0.19 7.05
CA ALA A 75 -10.74 -1.21 7.43
C ALA A 75 -9.70 -1.49 8.50
N LEU A 76 -8.58 -0.78 8.45
CA LEU A 76 -7.49 -0.98 9.40
C LEU A 76 -7.51 0.05 10.52
N LYS A 77 -8.51 0.91 10.56
CA LYS A 77 -8.66 1.92 11.61
C LYS A 77 -7.43 2.82 11.73
N ILE A 78 -6.90 3.21 10.59
CA ILE A 78 -5.76 4.11 10.53
C ILE A 78 -6.29 5.53 10.40
N PRO A 79 -5.87 6.46 11.28
CA PRO A 79 -6.30 7.84 11.15
C PRO A 79 -5.88 8.44 9.82
N ALA A 80 -6.71 9.31 9.25
CA ALA A 80 -6.44 9.87 7.94
C ALA A 80 -5.09 10.58 7.87
N HIS A 81 -4.74 11.32 8.91
CA HIS A 81 -3.48 12.04 8.91
C HIS A 81 -2.27 11.10 8.88
N ARG A 82 -2.43 9.88 9.41
CA ARG A 82 -1.34 8.91 9.39
C ARG A 82 -1.05 8.42 7.99
N VAL A 83 -2.10 8.19 7.20
CA VAL A 83 -1.91 7.75 5.83
C VAL A 83 -1.17 8.81 5.03
N GLY A 84 -1.61 10.06 5.13
CA GLY A 84 -0.92 11.15 4.45
C GLY A 84 0.52 11.28 4.90
N TYR A 85 0.74 11.14 6.19
CA TYR A 85 2.08 11.22 6.75
C TYR A 85 2.98 10.13 6.17
N MET A 86 2.47 8.90 6.13
CA MET A 86 3.25 7.78 5.60
C MET A 86 3.61 7.97 4.14
N VAL A 87 2.65 8.42 3.34
CA VAL A 87 2.89 8.60 1.92
C VAL A 87 3.83 9.76 1.64
N ASN A 88 3.60 10.89 2.31
CA ASN A 88 4.32 12.12 2.00
C ASN A 88 5.69 12.22 2.66
N LYS A 89 5.91 11.48 3.72
CA LYS A 89 7.16 11.58 4.47
C LYS A 89 8.19 10.52 4.08
N TYR A 90 7.78 9.50 3.36
CA TYR A 90 8.74 8.51 2.93
C TYR A 90 9.76 9.13 2.00
N ASN A 91 11.03 8.93 2.29
CA ASN A 91 12.11 9.43 1.47
C ASN A 91 13.16 8.34 1.40
N PRO A 92 13.35 7.72 0.23
CA PRO A 92 14.30 6.61 0.11
C PRO A 92 15.73 7.01 0.39
N LYS A 93 16.05 8.30 0.33
CA LYS A 93 17.40 8.77 0.62
C LYS A 93 17.66 8.93 2.09
N GLN A 94 16.63 8.92 2.92
CA GLN A 94 16.78 9.03 4.37
C GLN A 94 16.81 7.66 4.97
N ARG A 95 17.93 7.31 5.57
CA ARG A 95 18.06 6.02 6.25
C ARG A 95 17.42 6.06 7.60
N ASN A 96 17.51 7.21 8.23
CA ASN A 96 17.09 7.36 9.60
C ASN A 96 15.78 8.13 9.65
N ILE A 97 14.70 7.41 9.48
CA ILE A 97 13.38 8.01 9.42
C ILE A 97 12.70 7.80 10.76
N THR A 98 12.90 8.77 11.65
CA THR A 98 12.41 8.64 13.03
C THR A 98 10.90 8.61 13.11
N TRP A 99 10.21 9.27 12.19
CA TRP A 99 8.76 9.28 12.23
C TRP A 99 8.16 7.88 12.05
N ILE A 100 8.93 6.94 11.49
CA ILE A 100 8.44 5.58 11.35
C ILE A 100 8.19 4.95 12.70
N LYS A 101 9.02 5.31 13.67
CA LYS A 101 8.91 4.72 15.00
C LYS A 101 7.62 5.11 15.71
N SER A 102 7.01 6.20 15.30
CA SER A 102 5.77 6.67 15.92
C SER A 102 4.54 6.03 15.27
N LEU A 103 4.72 5.27 14.24
CA LEU A 103 3.61 4.54 13.63
C LEU A 103 3.32 3.29 14.45
#